data_805d53b096d9817ef5a47b36717a957b
#
_entry.id   805d53b096d9817ef5a47b36717a957b
#
_cell.length_a   1.000
_cell.length_b   1.000
_cell.length_c   1.000
_cell.angle_alpha   90.00
_cell.angle_beta   90.00
_cell.angle_gamma   90.00
#
_symmetry.space_group_name_H-M   'P 1'
#
loop_
_entity.id
_entity.type
_entity.pdbx_description
1 polymer ?
#
loop_
_entity_poly.entity_id
_entity_poly.type
_entity_poly.pdbx_seq_one_letter_code
_entity_poly.pdbx_strand_id
1 'polypeptide(L)'
;AVEEFAANYGTLIITVDCGIANIAEIEKANELSIDVIVTDHHRPQETLPAAYTIIDPKIKDGDKYIYPFPDLAGCGVAYKLASAIRFALKSAYYGQPVCLLNTRPANGDAWIIETLKLRNLLIIDKLTETIVPGTAGINDTRLGAFFSNQLIFTWDAALQKRTLAKIFGSGIEFNMADLQPEIGAAMPLVAGKSLFRLKEISHAARYAQGAFGELDVFYNLFVSYVQKKEQLLQDEDDFDLQLAAVGTIADLMPLHNENRVIIQAGIEAINRKMHPGLADLVFKLGLAGRKLRSAEISWQICPVINSAGRMGRANVSAQLLLEKDPKERDRLAAEIIAMDNERKDLGARVWTIANPIATQNLEVYSGNLAFAWSDDIPRGATGITANRLSSHFKLPSLVVSFNDGIATGSLRSARGYDLQGILEQCADLFIDWGGHGYAAGFSMDRANWDAFLERLRTAAKTIEFSAPKSDAETIYIDAELPLSYLNPDIFKVIDTFQPYGKDNKELMFLSRGLKVIDIGFIGRLETRHVKLTLDAGRYKWAAVYWNAAEKVDKDFTLNDVVDAVFKIERNWFKGNEIPQICVHDLQRQ
;
A
#
# COMPACT_ATOMS: atom_id res chain seq x y z
N ALA A 1 -21.81 -19.93 -9.80
CA ALA A 1 -21.29 -19.77 -8.42
C ALA A 1 -22.41 -19.38 -7.45
N VAL A 2 -23.14 -18.24 -7.65
CA VAL A 2 -24.21 -17.79 -6.74
C VAL A 2 -25.33 -18.84 -6.64
N GLU A 3 -25.82 -19.35 -7.77
CA GLU A 3 -26.86 -20.40 -7.80
C GLU A 3 -26.40 -21.72 -7.18
N GLU A 4 -25.15 -22.09 -7.40
CA GLU A 4 -24.53 -23.27 -6.78
C GLU A 4 -24.42 -23.10 -5.26
N PHE A 5 -24.05 -21.91 -4.78
CA PHE A 5 -24.01 -21.60 -3.36
C PHE A 5 -25.40 -21.67 -2.72
N ALA A 6 -26.42 -21.13 -3.40
CA ALA A 6 -27.82 -21.26 -2.97
C ALA A 6 -28.28 -22.71 -2.90
N ALA A 7 -27.95 -23.53 -3.91
CA ALA A 7 -28.27 -24.96 -3.94
C ALA A 7 -27.62 -25.75 -2.78
N ASN A 8 -26.54 -25.23 -2.23
CA ASN A 8 -25.86 -25.76 -1.02
C ASN A 8 -26.30 -25.07 0.28
N TYR A 9 -27.47 -24.44 0.29
CA TYR A 9 -28.04 -23.74 1.46
C TYR A 9 -27.20 -22.59 1.99
N GLY A 10 -26.42 -21.94 1.14
CA GLY A 10 -25.67 -20.73 1.50
C GLY A 10 -26.60 -19.55 1.74
N THR A 11 -26.37 -18.77 2.79
CA THR A 11 -27.22 -17.63 3.19
C THR A 11 -26.48 -16.31 3.27
N LEU A 12 -25.14 -16.32 3.30
CA LEU A 12 -24.30 -15.13 3.38
C LEU A 12 -23.08 -15.27 2.47
N ILE A 13 -22.84 -14.25 1.63
CA ILE A 13 -21.63 -14.10 0.85
C ILE A 13 -20.88 -12.86 1.36
N ILE A 14 -19.59 -13.00 1.64
CA ILE A 14 -18.70 -11.87 1.91
C ILE A 14 -17.69 -11.81 0.77
N THR A 15 -17.73 -10.76 -0.02
CA THR A 15 -16.74 -10.57 -1.07
C THR A 15 -15.48 -9.92 -0.50
N VAL A 16 -14.33 -10.24 -1.06
CA VAL A 16 -13.04 -9.64 -0.66
C VAL A 16 -12.30 -9.24 -1.93
N ASP A 17 -11.97 -7.95 -2.04
CA ASP A 17 -11.27 -7.38 -3.20
C ASP A 17 -12.09 -7.45 -4.52
N CYS A 18 -13.40 -7.53 -4.40
CA CYS A 18 -14.37 -7.52 -5.51
C CYS A 18 -15.78 -7.22 -4.98
N GLY A 19 -16.71 -7.01 -5.91
CA GLY A 19 -18.12 -6.91 -5.59
C GLY A 19 -18.74 -5.54 -5.88
N ILE A 20 -17.95 -4.45 -5.81
CA ILE A 20 -18.50 -3.09 -6.01
C ILE A 20 -19.06 -2.88 -7.43
N ALA A 21 -18.58 -3.62 -8.42
CA ALA A 21 -19.04 -3.57 -9.80
C ALA A 21 -19.98 -4.74 -10.17
N ASN A 22 -20.21 -5.69 -9.27
CA ASN A 22 -20.95 -6.93 -9.53
C ASN A 22 -22.45 -6.77 -9.25
N ILE A 23 -23.10 -5.82 -9.90
CA ILE A 23 -24.51 -5.48 -9.66
C ILE A 23 -25.42 -6.68 -9.96
N ALA A 24 -25.28 -7.31 -11.14
CA ALA A 24 -26.14 -8.41 -11.57
C ALA A 24 -25.98 -9.67 -10.67
N GLU A 25 -24.78 -9.99 -10.25
CA GLU A 25 -24.52 -11.14 -9.37
C GLU A 25 -25.11 -10.91 -7.98
N ILE A 26 -25.09 -9.68 -7.47
CA ILE A 26 -25.66 -9.32 -6.19
C ILE A 26 -27.19 -9.27 -6.26
N GLU A 27 -27.76 -8.76 -7.33
CA GLU A 27 -29.21 -8.87 -7.59
C GLU A 27 -29.65 -10.33 -7.61
N LYS A 28 -28.89 -11.19 -8.29
CA LYS A 28 -29.16 -12.63 -8.31
C LYS A 28 -29.08 -13.28 -6.92
N ALA A 29 -28.12 -12.86 -6.10
CA ALA A 29 -28.02 -13.32 -4.71
C ALA A 29 -29.26 -12.91 -3.90
N ASN A 30 -29.72 -11.67 -4.04
CA ASN A 30 -30.92 -11.16 -3.38
C ASN A 30 -32.18 -11.93 -3.80
N GLU A 31 -32.34 -12.26 -5.09
CA GLU A 31 -33.43 -13.09 -5.59
C GLU A 31 -33.46 -14.48 -4.91
N LEU A 32 -32.28 -14.99 -4.57
CA LEU A 32 -32.11 -16.29 -3.89
C LEU A 32 -32.07 -16.19 -2.36
N SER A 33 -32.41 -15.01 -1.81
CA SER A 33 -32.42 -14.72 -0.35
C SER A 33 -31.06 -14.94 0.30
N ILE A 34 -29.95 -14.57 -0.39
CA ILE A 34 -28.60 -14.60 0.12
C ILE A 34 -28.17 -13.17 0.42
N ASP A 35 -27.80 -12.89 1.66
CA ASP A 35 -27.23 -11.62 2.05
C ASP A 35 -25.81 -11.49 1.47
N VAL A 36 -25.45 -10.30 0.96
CA VAL A 36 -24.11 -10.03 0.43
C VAL A 36 -23.49 -8.87 1.19
N ILE A 37 -22.32 -9.09 1.77
CA ILE A 37 -21.46 -8.04 2.32
C ILE A 37 -20.34 -7.82 1.30
N VAL A 38 -20.29 -6.64 0.71
CA VAL A 38 -19.21 -6.26 -0.20
C VAL A 38 -18.07 -5.66 0.60
N THR A 39 -16.85 -6.23 0.49
CA THR A 39 -15.62 -5.59 0.92
C THR A 39 -14.69 -5.41 -0.28
N ASP A 40 -14.51 -4.16 -0.68
CA ASP A 40 -13.80 -3.82 -1.90
C ASP A 40 -12.99 -2.53 -1.73
N HIS A 41 -12.18 -2.18 -2.70
CA HIS A 41 -11.43 -0.93 -2.77
C HIS A 41 -11.36 -0.37 -4.20
N HIS A 42 -12.01 -1.02 -5.14
CA HIS A 42 -12.09 -0.54 -6.52
C HIS A 42 -13.02 0.67 -6.62
N ARG A 43 -12.91 1.41 -7.71
CA ARG A 43 -13.74 2.60 -7.93
C ARG A 43 -15.21 2.20 -8.09
N PRO A 44 -16.11 2.74 -7.25
CA PRO A 44 -17.54 2.50 -7.41
C PRO A 44 -18.05 3.01 -8.76
N GLN A 45 -19.06 2.32 -9.31
CA GLN A 45 -19.84 2.78 -10.47
C GLN A 45 -20.82 3.88 -10.03
N GLU A 46 -21.51 4.49 -11.00
CA GLU A 46 -22.55 5.49 -10.71
C GLU A 46 -23.69 4.91 -9.85
N THR A 47 -24.02 3.64 -10.08
CA THR A 47 -24.99 2.89 -9.27
C THR A 47 -24.25 1.87 -8.43
N LEU A 48 -24.51 1.87 -7.13
CA LEU A 48 -23.97 0.87 -6.21
C LEU A 48 -24.81 -0.42 -6.26
N PRO A 49 -24.20 -1.59 -6.06
CA PRO A 49 -24.94 -2.85 -5.96
C PRO A 49 -25.85 -2.84 -4.73
N ALA A 50 -27.01 -3.50 -4.83
CA ALA A 50 -28.00 -3.63 -3.75
C ALA A 50 -27.57 -4.68 -2.71
N ALA A 51 -26.34 -4.57 -2.19
CA ALA A 51 -25.81 -5.45 -1.17
C ALA A 51 -26.39 -5.12 0.22
N TYR A 52 -26.37 -6.11 1.13
CA TYR A 52 -26.77 -5.90 2.53
C TYR A 52 -25.94 -4.78 3.18
N THR A 53 -24.64 -4.76 2.93
CA THR A 53 -23.76 -3.65 3.28
C THR A 53 -22.55 -3.59 2.34
N ILE A 54 -21.97 -2.40 2.19
CA ILE A 54 -20.80 -2.16 1.36
C ILE A 54 -19.73 -1.49 2.24
N ILE A 55 -18.54 -2.08 2.26
CA ILE A 55 -17.36 -1.59 2.95
C ILE A 55 -16.31 -1.29 1.88
N ASP A 56 -16.27 -0.04 1.41
CA ASP A 56 -15.33 0.42 0.41
C ASP A 56 -14.87 1.84 0.75
N PRO A 57 -13.56 2.08 0.91
CA PRO A 57 -13.03 3.38 1.30
C PRO A 57 -13.21 4.47 0.23
N LYS A 58 -13.56 4.09 -1.01
CA LYS A 58 -13.78 5.04 -2.11
C LYS A 58 -15.24 5.50 -2.25
N ILE A 59 -16.13 5.05 -1.37
CA ILE A 59 -17.51 5.57 -1.34
C ILE A 59 -17.49 7.03 -0.85
N LYS A 60 -18.29 7.85 -1.53
CA LYS A 60 -18.40 9.28 -1.26
C LYS A 60 -19.80 9.65 -0.74
N ASP A 61 -19.84 10.70 0.05
CA ASP A 61 -21.03 11.50 0.35
C ASP A 61 -20.83 12.89 -0.30
N GLY A 62 -21.54 13.14 -1.40
CA GLY A 62 -21.24 14.25 -2.30
C GLY A 62 -19.81 14.14 -2.89
N ASP A 63 -19.00 15.17 -2.71
CA ASP A 63 -17.60 15.19 -3.22
C ASP A 63 -16.57 14.61 -2.24
N LYS A 64 -16.98 14.22 -1.04
CA LYS A 64 -16.07 13.77 0.02
C LYS A 64 -16.13 12.26 0.21
N TYR A 65 -14.96 11.64 0.37
CA TYR A 65 -14.90 10.26 0.81
C TYR A 65 -15.44 10.11 2.23
N ILE A 66 -16.27 9.09 2.46
CA ILE A 66 -16.78 8.77 3.80
C ILE A 66 -15.62 8.28 4.69
N TYR A 67 -14.78 7.42 4.15
CA TYR A 67 -13.55 6.98 4.83
C TYR A 67 -12.41 7.97 4.54
N PRO A 68 -11.65 8.40 5.56
CA PRO A 68 -10.66 9.48 5.39
C PRO A 68 -9.45 9.12 4.53
N PHE A 69 -9.23 7.83 4.22
CA PHE A 69 -8.13 7.34 3.41
C PHE A 69 -8.63 6.35 2.34
N PRO A 70 -8.89 6.80 1.10
CA PRO A 70 -9.52 5.97 0.06
C PRO A 70 -8.59 4.93 -0.59
N ASP A 71 -7.27 5.00 -0.36
CA ASP A 71 -6.28 4.22 -1.08
C ASP A 71 -5.85 2.93 -0.35
N LEU A 72 -6.72 2.35 0.48
CA LEU A 72 -6.47 1.01 1.04
C LEU A 72 -6.52 -0.04 -0.08
N ALA A 73 -5.69 -1.08 0.01
CA ALA A 73 -5.83 -2.29 -0.78
C ALA A 73 -7.01 -3.14 -0.28
N GLY A 74 -7.55 -4.05 -1.10
CA GLY A 74 -8.62 -4.97 -0.68
C GLY A 74 -8.24 -5.80 0.55
N CYS A 75 -6.99 -6.27 0.64
CA CYS A 75 -6.48 -6.94 1.86
C CYS A 75 -6.40 -5.99 3.08
N GLY A 76 -6.18 -4.69 2.87
CA GLY A 76 -6.23 -3.67 3.91
C GLY A 76 -7.65 -3.48 4.45
N VAL A 77 -8.66 -3.46 3.56
CA VAL A 77 -10.08 -3.43 3.94
C VAL A 77 -10.45 -4.68 4.73
N ALA A 78 -10.05 -5.86 4.26
CA ALA A 78 -10.28 -7.13 4.96
C ALA A 78 -9.63 -7.14 6.36
N TYR A 79 -8.39 -6.65 6.48
CA TYR A 79 -7.70 -6.49 7.77
C TYR A 79 -8.46 -5.57 8.74
N LYS A 80 -8.98 -4.45 8.25
CA LYS A 80 -9.80 -3.51 9.05
C LYS A 80 -11.10 -4.17 9.52
N LEU A 81 -11.78 -4.90 8.65
CA LEU A 81 -12.99 -5.65 9.01
C LEU A 81 -12.68 -6.72 10.06
N ALA A 82 -11.65 -7.53 9.87
CA ALA A 82 -11.22 -8.54 10.83
C ALA A 82 -10.89 -7.91 12.21
N SER A 83 -10.22 -6.75 12.20
CA SER A 83 -9.91 -5.99 13.41
C SER A 83 -11.17 -5.47 14.11
N ALA A 84 -12.16 -4.98 13.35
CA ALA A 84 -13.44 -4.53 13.90
C ALA A 84 -14.26 -5.68 14.49
N ILE A 85 -14.29 -6.85 13.84
CA ILE A 85 -14.93 -8.07 14.35
C ILE A 85 -14.23 -8.51 15.65
N ARG A 86 -12.89 -8.52 15.68
CA ARG A 86 -12.13 -8.87 16.88
C ARG A 86 -12.45 -7.93 18.04
N PHE A 87 -12.53 -6.62 17.77
CA PHE A 87 -12.97 -5.64 18.75
C PHE A 87 -14.39 -5.94 19.26
N ALA A 88 -15.34 -6.21 18.37
CA ALA A 88 -16.72 -6.51 18.73
C ALA A 88 -16.86 -7.77 19.61
N LEU A 89 -16.02 -8.78 19.36
CA LEU A 89 -16.05 -10.05 20.09
C LEU A 89 -15.32 -10.02 21.44
N LYS A 90 -14.29 -9.19 21.57
CA LYS A 90 -13.37 -9.20 22.73
C LYS A 90 -13.54 -8.00 23.65
N SER A 91 -13.93 -6.82 23.13
CA SER A 91 -13.87 -5.60 23.90
C SER A 91 -15.11 -5.37 24.77
N ALA A 92 -14.88 -5.08 26.05
CA ALA A 92 -15.91 -4.59 26.95
C ALA A 92 -16.46 -3.19 26.54
N TYR A 93 -15.73 -2.46 25.70
CA TYR A 93 -16.14 -1.14 25.21
C TYR A 93 -16.97 -1.20 23.91
N TYR A 94 -17.19 -2.38 23.33
CA TYR A 94 -18.03 -2.49 22.14
C TYR A 94 -19.46 -2.07 22.42
N GLY A 95 -19.99 -1.15 21.62
CA GLY A 95 -21.33 -0.59 21.78
C GLY A 95 -21.49 0.39 22.96
N GLN A 96 -20.52 0.47 23.89
CA GLN A 96 -20.61 1.31 25.06
C GLN A 96 -20.31 2.77 24.71
N PRO A 97 -21.17 3.72 25.08
CA PRO A 97 -20.86 5.13 25.01
C PRO A 97 -19.87 5.51 26.13
N VAL A 98 -18.81 6.20 25.79
CA VAL A 98 -17.77 6.67 26.71
C VAL A 98 -17.56 8.15 26.51
N CYS A 99 -17.39 8.91 27.58
CA CYS A 99 -17.05 10.31 27.55
C CYS A 99 -15.65 10.54 28.12
N LEU A 100 -14.78 11.21 27.38
CA LEU A 100 -13.50 11.72 27.89
C LEU A 100 -13.67 13.18 28.26
N LEU A 101 -13.15 13.55 29.44
CA LEU A 101 -13.25 14.91 29.98
C LEU A 101 -11.87 15.44 30.36
N ASN A 102 -11.59 16.67 29.99
CA ASN A 102 -10.47 17.49 30.49
C ASN A 102 -10.89 18.93 30.71
N THR A 103 -10.38 19.52 31.78
CA THR A 103 -10.55 20.93 32.06
C THR A 103 -9.19 21.62 32.10
N ARG A 104 -9.10 22.81 31.54
CA ARG A 104 -7.90 23.64 31.60
C ARG A 104 -8.24 25.11 31.77
N PRO A 105 -7.32 25.90 32.35
CA PRO A 105 -7.52 27.35 32.48
C PRO A 105 -7.58 28.00 31.09
N ALA A 106 -8.41 29.04 30.98
CA ALA A 106 -8.45 29.95 29.84
C ALA A 106 -7.87 31.33 30.25
N ASN A 107 -8.00 32.31 29.38
CA ASN A 107 -7.59 33.67 29.68
C ASN A 107 -8.48 34.27 30.79
N GLY A 108 -7.86 35.01 31.72
CA GLY A 108 -8.56 35.59 32.90
C GLY A 108 -8.99 34.51 33.88
N ASP A 109 -10.19 34.66 34.45
CA ASP A 109 -10.75 33.70 35.43
C ASP A 109 -11.55 32.57 34.80
N ALA A 110 -11.61 32.49 33.46
CA ALA A 110 -12.39 31.48 32.74
C ALA A 110 -11.70 30.13 32.69
N TRP A 111 -12.50 29.09 32.56
CA TRP A 111 -12.06 27.70 32.36
C TRP A 111 -12.65 27.13 31.11
N ILE A 112 -11.84 26.36 30.38
CA ILE A 112 -12.28 25.59 29.23
C ILE A 112 -12.56 24.18 29.70
N ILE A 113 -13.75 23.68 29.39
CA ILE A 113 -14.18 22.30 29.59
C ILE A 113 -14.28 21.66 28.23
N GLU A 114 -13.43 20.66 27.96
CA GLU A 114 -13.38 19.93 26.71
C GLU A 114 -13.84 18.50 26.94
N THR A 115 -14.72 18.02 26.07
CA THR A 115 -15.28 16.66 26.17
C THR A 115 -15.37 16.00 24.81
N LEU A 116 -15.10 14.69 24.78
CA LEU A 116 -15.30 13.83 23.60
C LEU A 116 -16.27 12.70 23.98
N LYS A 117 -17.29 12.51 23.16
CA LYS A 117 -18.15 11.33 23.25
C LYS A 117 -17.65 10.30 22.25
N LEU A 118 -17.41 9.08 22.74
CA LEU A 118 -16.89 7.97 21.95
C LEU A 118 -17.92 6.85 21.89
N ARG A 119 -17.94 6.15 20.77
CA ARG A 119 -18.58 4.84 20.61
C ARG A 119 -17.68 3.98 19.75
N ASN A 120 -17.42 2.76 20.19
CA ASN A 120 -16.49 1.83 19.51
C ASN A 120 -15.10 2.47 19.24
N LEU A 121 -14.59 3.24 20.21
CA LEU A 121 -13.33 4.01 20.14
C LEU A 121 -13.32 5.15 19.11
N LEU A 122 -14.42 5.41 18.41
CA LEU A 122 -14.54 6.51 17.46
C LEU A 122 -15.19 7.73 18.12
N ILE A 123 -14.71 8.93 17.78
CA ILE A 123 -15.33 10.18 18.22
C ILE A 123 -16.64 10.36 17.47
N ILE A 124 -17.75 10.38 18.20
CA ILE A 124 -19.10 10.60 17.65
C ILE A 124 -19.61 12.01 17.92
N ASP A 125 -19.06 12.68 18.95
CA ASP A 125 -19.43 14.05 19.28
C ASP A 125 -18.30 14.75 20.07
N LYS A 126 -18.19 16.06 19.96
CA LYS A 126 -17.21 16.89 20.66
C LYS A 126 -17.88 18.15 21.16
N LEU A 127 -17.66 18.46 22.44
CA LEU A 127 -18.15 19.69 23.03
C LEU A 127 -17.02 20.42 23.74
N THR A 128 -16.94 21.75 23.52
CA THR A 128 -16.04 22.64 24.24
C THR A 128 -16.83 23.84 24.74
N GLU A 129 -16.72 24.12 26.01
CA GLU A 129 -17.34 25.29 26.63
C GLU A 129 -16.32 26.09 27.44
N THR A 130 -16.45 27.39 27.41
CA THR A 130 -15.64 28.31 28.22
C THR A 130 -16.53 29.00 29.24
N ILE A 131 -16.24 28.79 30.52
CA ILE A 131 -17.12 29.21 31.62
C ILE A 131 -16.28 29.99 32.65
N VAL A 132 -16.82 31.13 33.10
CA VAL A 132 -16.31 31.84 34.26
C VAL A 132 -16.97 31.25 35.52
N PRO A 133 -16.21 30.86 36.56
CA PRO A 133 -16.78 30.28 37.77
C PRO A 133 -17.90 31.09 38.39
N GLY A 134 -19.01 30.44 38.72
CA GLY A 134 -20.18 31.05 39.35
C GLY A 134 -21.10 31.85 38.42
N THR A 135 -20.83 31.91 37.12
CA THR A 135 -21.69 32.65 36.16
C THR A 135 -22.80 31.79 35.55
N ALA A 136 -22.67 30.45 35.56
CA ALA A 136 -23.65 29.51 35.04
C ALA A 136 -23.64 28.21 35.85
N GLY A 137 -24.80 27.60 36.06
CA GLY A 137 -24.92 26.23 36.56
C GLY A 137 -24.71 25.22 35.43
N ILE A 138 -24.49 23.96 35.77
CA ILE A 138 -24.32 22.91 34.75
C ILE A 138 -25.52 22.74 33.83
N ASN A 139 -26.72 22.96 34.35
CA ASN A 139 -27.98 22.87 33.61
C ASN A 139 -28.19 24.05 32.64
N ASP A 140 -27.44 25.12 32.82
CA ASP A 140 -27.45 26.28 31.92
C ASP A 140 -26.48 26.10 30.76
N THR A 141 -25.75 24.95 30.74
CA THR A 141 -24.76 24.57 29.74
C THR A 141 -25.20 23.34 28.96
N ARG A 142 -24.58 23.08 27.82
CA ARG A 142 -24.80 21.85 27.07
C ARG A 142 -24.17 20.62 27.74
N LEU A 143 -23.28 20.81 28.72
CA LEU A 143 -22.55 19.75 29.41
C LEU A 143 -23.47 18.81 30.16
N GLY A 144 -24.54 19.30 30.80
CA GLY A 144 -25.49 18.44 31.51
C GLY A 144 -26.12 17.37 30.62
N ALA A 145 -26.60 17.77 29.44
CA ALA A 145 -27.14 16.87 28.46
C ALA A 145 -26.05 15.95 27.84
N PHE A 146 -24.84 16.51 27.63
CA PHE A 146 -23.71 15.75 27.06
C PHE A 146 -23.25 14.60 27.97
N PHE A 147 -23.26 14.80 29.28
CA PHE A 147 -22.84 13.81 30.28
C PHE A 147 -23.94 12.80 30.66
N SER A 148 -25.19 13.06 30.29
CA SER A 148 -26.31 12.20 30.66
C SER A 148 -26.09 10.76 30.17
N ASN A 149 -26.19 9.79 31.09
CA ASN A 149 -26.00 8.36 30.83
C ASN A 149 -24.67 7.98 30.18
N GLN A 150 -23.60 8.74 30.49
CA GLN A 150 -22.25 8.45 29.99
C GLN A 150 -21.34 7.93 31.09
N LEU A 151 -20.45 7.00 30.73
CA LEU A 151 -19.28 6.65 31.53
C LEU A 151 -18.20 7.69 31.27
N ILE A 152 -17.89 8.51 32.29
CA ILE A 152 -16.94 9.62 32.15
C ILE A 152 -15.56 9.17 32.65
N PHE A 153 -14.58 9.29 31.78
CA PHE A 153 -13.17 9.08 32.10
C PHE A 153 -12.39 10.38 32.10
N THR A 154 -11.43 10.48 33.01
CA THR A 154 -10.52 11.62 33.12
C THR A 154 -9.08 11.15 33.30
N TRP A 155 -8.12 12.06 33.11
CA TRP A 155 -6.71 11.78 33.34
C TRP A 155 -6.28 11.93 34.81
N ASP A 156 -6.96 12.80 35.58
CA ASP A 156 -6.75 13.06 37.01
C ASP A 156 -8.11 13.42 37.62
N ALA A 157 -8.84 12.42 38.11
CA ALA A 157 -10.20 12.64 38.62
C ALA A 157 -10.23 13.59 39.81
N ALA A 158 -9.22 13.58 40.67
CA ALA A 158 -9.18 14.46 41.82
C ALA A 158 -9.03 15.95 41.43
N LEU A 159 -8.20 16.22 40.43
CA LEU A 159 -8.05 17.57 39.86
C LEU A 159 -9.33 18.01 39.16
N GLN A 160 -9.91 17.14 38.31
CA GLN A 160 -11.12 17.46 37.54
C GLN A 160 -12.31 17.75 38.47
N LYS A 161 -12.53 16.93 39.51
CA LYS A 161 -13.60 17.17 40.53
C LYS A 161 -13.44 18.52 41.22
N ARG A 162 -12.21 18.85 41.67
CA ARG A 162 -11.94 20.16 42.29
C ARG A 162 -12.20 21.32 41.33
N THR A 163 -11.80 21.20 40.10
CA THR A 163 -11.97 22.22 39.09
C THR A 163 -13.44 22.44 38.74
N LEU A 164 -14.19 21.35 38.51
CA LEU A 164 -15.62 21.44 38.23
C LEU A 164 -16.42 21.97 39.43
N ALA A 165 -16.06 21.61 40.68
CA ALA A 165 -16.64 22.18 41.88
C ALA A 165 -16.35 23.70 42.01
N LYS A 166 -15.18 24.17 41.58
CA LYS A 166 -14.87 25.58 41.50
C LYS A 166 -15.72 26.29 40.45
N ILE A 167 -15.98 25.67 39.31
CA ILE A 167 -16.74 26.26 38.20
C ILE A 167 -18.23 26.29 38.50
N PHE A 168 -18.82 25.18 38.94
CA PHE A 168 -20.27 24.98 39.08
C PHE A 168 -20.79 24.98 40.55
N GLY A 169 -19.88 25.02 41.53
CA GLY A 169 -20.23 24.84 42.93
C GLY A 169 -20.08 23.42 43.44
N SER A 170 -19.99 23.26 44.78
CA SER A 170 -19.72 21.98 45.44
C SER A 170 -20.93 21.03 45.53
N GLY A 171 -22.10 21.46 45.08
CA GLY A 171 -23.36 20.69 45.16
C GLY A 171 -23.56 19.68 44.02
N ILE A 172 -22.63 19.59 43.05
CA ILE A 172 -22.75 18.70 41.89
C ILE A 172 -21.70 17.61 42.01
N GLU A 173 -22.16 16.37 42.07
CA GLU A 173 -21.28 15.19 42.00
C GLU A 173 -21.18 14.67 40.59
N PHE A 174 -19.94 14.59 40.11
CA PHE A 174 -19.61 13.96 38.83
C PHE A 174 -19.07 12.53 39.09
N ASN A 175 -19.78 11.54 38.60
CA ASN A 175 -19.28 10.16 38.63
C ASN A 175 -18.28 9.98 37.47
N MET A 176 -17.00 10.06 37.80
CA MET A 176 -15.92 9.94 36.82
C MET A 176 -14.83 9.01 37.34
N ALA A 177 -14.27 8.22 36.43
CA ALA A 177 -13.17 7.29 36.69
C ALA A 177 -11.84 7.91 36.24
N ASP A 178 -10.81 7.71 37.07
CA ASP A 178 -9.44 8.12 36.76
C ASP A 178 -8.74 7.01 35.98
N LEU A 179 -8.31 7.31 34.76
CA LEU A 179 -7.58 6.35 33.90
C LEU A 179 -6.07 6.52 33.98
N GLN A 180 -5.53 7.56 34.61
CA GLN A 180 -4.07 7.78 34.69
C GLN A 180 -3.33 6.60 35.32
N PRO A 181 -3.78 6.00 36.46
CA PRO A 181 -3.09 4.88 37.07
C PRO A 181 -3.08 3.64 36.17
N GLU A 182 -4.21 3.30 35.56
CA GLU A 182 -4.31 2.11 34.69
C GLU A 182 -3.52 2.28 33.40
N ILE A 183 -3.63 3.44 32.76
CA ILE A 183 -2.85 3.76 31.54
C ILE A 183 -1.37 3.83 31.86
N GLY A 184 -0.98 4.41 32.99
CA GLY A 184 0.41 4.47 33.46
C GLY A 184 1.00 3.08 33.73
N ALA A 185 0.22 2.15 34.30
CA ALA A 185 0.65 0.76 34.50
C ALA A 185 0.84 0.04 33.16
N ALA A 186 -0.09 0.22 32.21
CA ALA A 186 -0.01 -0.38 30.89
C ALA A 186 1.09 0.24 29.99
N MET A 187 1.37 1.53 30.17
CA MET A 187 2.32 2.33 29.40
C MET A 187 3.24 3.14 30.31
N PRO A 188 4.31 2.57 30.87
CA PRO A 188 5.17 3.23 31.89
C PRO A 188 5.77 4.57 31.46
N LEU A 189 5.96 4.81 30.18
CA LEU A 189 6.49 6.07 29.63
C LEU A 189 5.59 7.27 29.92
N VAL A 190 4.29 7.08 30.13
CA VAL A 190 3.31 8.15 30.39
C VAL A 190 2.97 8.30 31.88
N ALA A 191 3.37 7.34 32.71
CA ALA A 191 3.08 7.32 34.13
C ALA A 191 3.52 8.62 34.84
N GLY A 192 2.63 9.17 35.69
CA GLY A 192 2.92 10.35 36.51
C GLY A 192 3.06 11.68 35.76
N LYS A 193 2.80 11.71 34.44
CA LYS A 193 2.88 12.94 33.65
C LYS A 193 1.49 13.56 33.47
N SER A 194 1.40 14.90 33.47
CA SER A 194 0.19 15.62 33.10
C SER A 194 -0.07 15.55 31.59
N LEU A 195 -1.33 15.72 31.17
CA LEU A 195 -1.67 15.78 29.74
C LEU A 195 -0.94 16.91 29.02
N PHE A 196 -0.73 18.06 29.69
CA PHE A 196 0.08 19.15 29.16
C PHE A 196 1.49 18.67 28.79
N ARG A 197 2.16 17.99 29.71
CA ARG A 197 3.53 17.47 29.47
C ARG A 197 3.54 16.37 28.40
N LEU A 198 2.54 15.52 28.40
CA LEU A 198 2.38 14.48 27.37
C LEU A 198 2.16 15.06 25.98
N LYS A 199 1.42 16.16 25.87
CA LYS A 199 1.24 16.90 24.61
C LYS A 199 2.58 17.41 24.06
N GLU A 200 3.45 17.97 24.89
CA GLU A 200 4.76 18.49 24.46
C GLU A 200 5.66 17.40 23.87
N ILE A 201 5.58 16.18 24.37
CA ILE A 201 6.40 15.04 23.92
C ILE A 201 5.68 14.13 22.90
N SER A 202 4.40 14.39 22.61
CA SER A 202 3.60 13.58 21.70
C SER A 202 4.04 13.73 20.25
N HIS A 203 4.35 12.62 19.59
CA HIS A 203 4.59 12.61 18.15
C HIS A 203 3.32 13.00 17.37
N ALA A 204 2.14 12.54 17.81
CA ALA A 204 0.87 12.92 17.19
C ALA A 204 0.64 14.41 17.23
N ALA A 205 0.92 15.08 18.38
CA ALA A 205 0.81 16.53 18.50
C ALA A 205 1.79 17.27 17.60
N ARG A 206 3.01 16.74 17.43
CA ARG A 206 4.05 17.35 16.59
C ARG A 206 3.68 17.40 15.11
N TYR A 207 2.97 16.40 14.60
CA TYR A 207 2.64 16.24 13.19
C TYR A 207 1.17 16.46 12.87
N ALA A 208 0.36 16.88 13.86
CA ALA A 208 -1.05 17.16 13.65
C ALA A 208 -1.26 18.34 12.69
N GLN A 209 -2.13 18.14 11.72
CA GLN A 209 -2.61 19.22 10.85
C GLN A 209 -3.76 19.94 11.56
N GLY A 210 -3.48 20.99 12.32
CA GLY A 210 -4.47 21.77 13.03
C GLY A 210 -4.28 21.82 14.56
N ALA A 211 -5.29 22.29 15.27
CA ALA A 211 -5.26 22.40 16.72
C ALA A 211 -5.31 21.01 17.37
N PHE A 212 -4.26 20.65 18.09
CA PHE A 212 -4.14 19.41 18.85
C PHE A 212 -4.03 19.76 20.34
N GLY A 213 -5.02 19.37 21.11
CA GLY A 213 -5.16 19.72 22.53
C GLY A 213 -4.73 18.60 23.48
N GLU A 214 -4.86 18.87 24.77
CA GLU A 214 -4.63 17.88 25.84
C GLU A 214 -5.63 16.73 25.76
N LEU A 215 -6.90 17.04 25.42
CA LEU A 215 -7.94 16.03 25.28
C LEU A 215 -7.67 15.09 24.10
N ASP A 216 -7.05 15.59 23.01
CA ASP A 216 -6.67 14.75 21.87
C ASP A 216 -5.54 13.77 22.26
N VAL A 217 -4.61 14.20 23.12
CA VAL A 217 -3.60 13.30 23.71
C VAL A 217 -4.27 12.21 24.55
N PHE A 218 -5.21 12.60 25.42
CA PHE A 218 -5.93 11.65 26.26
C PHE A 218 -6.72 10.65 25.44
N TYR A 219 -7.39 11.09 24.38
CA TYR A 219 -8.06 10.21 23.44
C TYR A 219 -7.11 9.16 22.82
N ASN A 220 -5.96 9.59 22.32
CA ASN A 220 -4.98 8.67 21.74
C ASN A 220 -4.44 7.66 22.78
N LEU A 221 -4.22 8.11 24.01
CA LEU A 221 -3.79 7.24 25.10
C LEU A 221 -4.89 6.26 25.50
N PHE A 222 -6.15 6.68 25.54
CA PHE A 222 -7.29 5.83 25.83
C PHE A 222 -7.45 4.73 24.78
N VAL A 223 -7.44 5.09 23.49
CA VAL A 223 -7.50 4.11 22.39
C VAL A 223 -6.35 3.10 22.48
N SER A 224 -5.13 3.60 22.65
CA SER A 224 -3.94 2.72 22.77
C SER A 224 -4.01 1.80 24.00
N TYR A 225 -4.54 2.31 25.09
CA TYR A 225 -4.74 1.54 26.32
C TYR A 225 -5.74 0.41 26.13
N VAL A 226 -6.90 0.70 25.54
CA VAL A 226 -7.93 -0.31 25.29
C VAL A 226 -7.39 -1.38 24.35
N GLN A 227 -6.77 -0.97 23.26
CA GLN A 227 -6.15 -1.90 22.30
C GLN A 227 -5.12 -2.83 22.96
N LYS A 228 -4.30 -2.28 23.85
CA LYS A 228 -3.26 -3.04 24.55
C LYS A 228 -3.85 -3.93 25.66
N LYS A 229 -4.76 -3.39 26.49
CA LYS A 229 -5.38 -4.13 27.60
C LYS A 229 -6.18 -5.32 27.12
N GLU A 230 -6.93 -5.16 26.05
CA GLU A 230 -7.81 -6.18 25.50
C GLU A 230 -7.16 -7.02 24.39
N GLN A 231 -5.87 -6.82 24.17
CA GLN A 231 -5.08 -7.56 23.15
C GLN A 231 -5.72 -7.53 21.75
N LEU A 232 -6.27 -6.37 21.37
CA LEU A 232 -6.99 -6.23 20.10
C LEU A 232 -6.06 -6.19 18.90
N LEU A 233 -4.82 -5.70 19.08
CA LEU A 233 -3.79 -5.57 18.03
C LEU A 233 -2.61 -6.50 18.26
N GLN A 234 -2.74 -7.48 19.15
CA GLN A 234 -1.57 -8.25 19.51
C GLN A 234 -1.87 -9.69 19.83
N ASP A 235 -1.31 -10.47 19.01
CA ASP A 235 -0.33 -11.45 19.49
C ASP A 235 1.01 -11.08 18.86
N GLU A 236 2.15 -11.55 19.42
CA GLU A 236 3.48 -11.43 18.80
C GLU A 236 3.49 -11.96 17.36
N ASP A 237 2.41 -12.56 16.93
CA ASP A 237 2.07 -13.19 15.67
C ASP A 237 0.98 -12.43 14.92
N ASP A 238 1.07 -11.12 14.75
CA ASP A 238 0.06 -10.40 13.94
C ASP A 238 0.17 -10.79 12.45
N PHE A 239 -0.22 -12.03 12.16
CA PHE A 239 -0.19 -12.60 10.82
C PHE A 239 -1.12 -11.87 9.86
N ASP A 240 -2.25 -11.37 10.36
CA ASP A 240 -3.20 -10.61 9.55
C ASP A 240 -2.55 -9.31 9.04
N LEU A 241 -1.80 -8.63 9.90
CA LEU A 241 -1.06 -7.42 9.54
C LEU A 241 0.07 -7.71 8.52
N GLN A 242 0.75 -8.84 8.67
CA GLN A 242 1.78 -9.27 7.71
C GLN A 242 1.17 -9.51 6.32
N LEU A 243 0.03 -10.22 6.26
CA LEU A 243 -0.68 -10.49 5.01
C LEU A 243 -1.23 -9.19 4.39
N ALA A 244 -1.77 -8.29 5.20
CA ALA A 244 -2.21 -6.96 4.74
C ALA A 244 -1.05 -6.15 4.15
N ALA A 245 0.13 -6.17 4.77
CA ALA A 245 1.31 -5.49 4.26
C ALA A 245 1.79 -6.09 2.93
N VAL A 246 1.88 -7.43 2.83
CA VAL A 246 2.28 -8.12 1.60
C VAL A 246 1.30 -7.82 0.47
N GLY A 247 -0.01 -7.91 0.72
CA GLY A 247 -1.03 -7.62 -0.28
C GLY A 247 -1.05 -6.15 -0.71
N THR A 248 -0.88 -5.19 0.23
CA THR A 248 -0.79 -3.76 -0.10
C THR A 248 0.41 -3.44 -1.00
N ILE A 249 1.56 -4.12 -0.78
CA ILE A 249 2.73 -4.01 -1.65
C ILE A 249 2.46 -4.66 -3.02
N ALA A 250 1.82 -5.84 -3.04
CA ALA A 250 1.53 -6.59 -4.26
C ALA A 250 0.59 -5.83 -5.19
N ASP A 251 -0.37 -5.12 -4.63
CA ASP A 251 -1.37 -4.31 -5.34
C ASP A 251 -0.86 -2.91 -5.74
N LEU A 252 0.41 -2.62 -5.46
CA LEU A 252 1.05 -1.35 -5.80
C LEU A 252 0.30 -0.12 -5.26
N MET A 253 -0.25 -0.21 -4.06
CA MET A 253 -0.94 0.90 -3.43
C MET A 253 0.04 1.99 -2.98
N PRO A 254 -0.39 3.27 -2.93
CA PRO A 254 0.45 4.38 -2.51
C PRO A 254 0.98 4.19 -1.08
N LEU A 255 2.29 4.38 -0.87
CA LEU A 255 2.95 4.16 0.42
C LEU A 255 2.92 5.41 1.32
N HIS A 256 1.74 5.94 1.55
CA HIS A 256 1.51 7.05 2.48
C HIS A 256 0.34 6.76 3.43
N ASN A 257 0.15 7.59 4.43
CA ASN A 257 -0.90 7.47 5.44
C ASN A 257 -1.02 6.04 6.02
N GLU A 258 -2.21 5.44 6.01
CA GLU A 258 -2.47 4.12 6.59
C GLU A 258 -1.68 3.00 5.92
N ASN A 259 -1.53 3.02 4.60
CA ASN A 259 -0.74 2.02 3.88
C ASN A 259 0.71 2.01 4.35
N ARG A 260 1.30 3.18 4.55
CA ARG A 260 2.66 3.28 5.08
C ARG A 260 2.78 2.64 6.47
N VAL A 261 1.81 2.90 7.34
CA VAL A 261 1.78 2.33 8.70
C VAL A 261 1.60 0.80 8.65
N ILE A 262 0.64 0.30 7.85
CA ILE A 262 0.39 -1.13 7.66
C ILE A 262 1.64 -1.84 7.16
N ILE A 263 2.28 -1.30 6.12
CA ILE A 263 3.47 -1.91 5.52
C ILE A 263 4.66 -1.85 6.49
N GLN A 264 4.89 -0.74 7.15
CA GLN A 264 6.01 -0.60 8.10
C GLN A 264 5.86 -1.58 9.27
N ALA A 265 4.69 -1.60 9.90
CA ALA A 265 4.42 -2.49 11.02
C ALA A 265 4.37 -3.97 10.59
N GLY A 266 3.80 -4.27 9.41
CA GLY A 266 3.78 -5.62 8.86
C GLY A 266 5.17 -6.16 8.51
N ILE A 267 6.05 -5.34 7.91
CA ILE A 267 7.46 -5.72 7.65
C ILE A 267 8.21 -5.95 8.96
N GLU A 268 7.98 -5.11 9.97
CA GLU A 268 8.58 -5.30 11.29
C GLU A 268 8.11 -6.62 11.92
N ALA A 269 6.82 -6.94 11.86
CA ALA A 269 6.26 -8.20 12.32
C ALA A 269 6.84 -9.40 11.55
N ILE A 270 6.96 -9.33 10.21
CA ILE A 270 7.60 -10.34 9.37
C ILE A 270 9.03 -10.63 9.84
N ASN A 271 9.81 -9.59 10.10
CA ASN A 271 11.21 -9.75 10.53
C ASN A 271 11.36 -10.24 11.98
N ARG A 272 10.34 -10.07 12.81
CA ARG A 272 10.31 -10.56 14.20
C ARG A 272 9.91 -12.03 14.27
N LYS A 273 8.74 -12.36 13.72
CA LYS A 273 8.18 -13.72 13.64
C LYS A 273 7.25 -13.83 12.44
N MET A 274 7.73 -14.49 11.41
CA MET A 274 7.04 -14.58 10.12
C MET A 274 5.87 -15.57 10.17
N HIS A 275 4.80 -15.24 9.45
CA HIS A 275 3.68 -16.15 9.17
C HIS A 275 4.21 -17.49 8.61
N PRO A 276 3.76 -18.66 9.10
CA PRO A 276 4.35 -19.95 8.72
C PRO A 276 4.40 -20.20 7.20
N GLY A 277 3.32 -19.94 6.48
CA GLY A 277 3.28 -20.10 5.02
C GLY A 277 4.23 -19.17 4.27
N LEU A 278 4.40 -17.92 4.76
CA LEU A 278 5.39 -17.00 4.20
C LEU A 278 6.82 -17.46 4.53
N ALA A 279 7.06 -17.99 5.73
CA ALA A 279 8.37 -18.47 6.16
C ALA A 279 8.85 -19.64 5.29
N ASP A 280 7.98 -20.60 5.00
CA ASP A 280 8.30 -21.74 4.16
C ASP A 280 8.63 -21.29 2.72
N LEU A 281 7.89 -20.32 2.17
CA LEU A 281 8.16 -19.72 0.87
C LEU A 281 9.50 -18.96 0.86
N VAL A 282 9.73 -18.10 1.84
CA VAL A 282 10.96 -17.29 2.01
C VAL A 282 12.18 -18.18 2.16
N PHE A 283 12.05 -19.29 2.90
CA PHE A 283 13.12 -20.28 3.03
C PHE A 283 13.50 -20.90 1.69
N LYS A 284 12.51 -21.35 0.92
CA LYS A 284 12.74 -21.95 -0.42
C LYS A 284 13.28 -20.95 -1.44
N LEU A 285 12.96 -19.67 -1.29
CA LEU A 285 13.51 -18.59 -2.13
C LEU A 285 14.95 -18.20 -1.75
N GLY A 286 15.53 -18.81 -0.71
CA GLY A 286 16.89 -18.49 -0.24
C GLY A 286 17.00 -17.11 0.42
N LEU A 287 15.90 -16.60 0.95
CA LEU A 287 15.83 -15.31 1.65
C LEU A 287 15.90 -15.44 3.18
N ALA A 288 15.88 -16.66 3.70
CA ALA A 288 15.93 -16.91 5.13
C ALA A 288 17.19 -16.28 5.77
N GLY A 289 17.00 -15.73 6.98
CA GLY A 289 18.09 -15.06 7.73
C GLY A 289 18.41 -13.63 7.24
N ARG A 290 17.72 -13.12 6.23
CA ARG A 290 17.86 -11.74 5.77
C ARG A 290 16.79 -10.86 6.42
N LYS A 291 17.15 -9.60 6.69
CA LYS A 291 16.15 -8.58 7.03
C LYS A 291 15.38 -8.22 5.77
N LEU A 292 14.11 -8.61 5.70
CA LEU A 292 13.25 -8.29 4.56
C LEU A 292 12.80 -6.83 4.63
N ARG A 293 12.73 -6.19 3.47
CA ARG A 293 12.22 -4.84 3.24
C ARG A 293 11.12 -4.89 2.17
N SER A 294 10.49 -3.77 1.90
CA SER A 294 9.46 -3.69 0.85
C SER A 294 9.97 -4.13 -0.53
N ALA A 295 11.24 -3.91 -0.83
CA ALA A 295 11.85 -4.33 -2.09
C ALA A 295 11.89 -5.87 -2.24
N GLU A 296 12.37 -6.62 -1.24
CA GLU A 296 12.38 -8.08 -1.30
C GLU A 296 10.95 -8.63 -1.40
N ILE A 297 10.01 -8.05 -0.66
CA ILE A 297 8.60 -8.46 -0.72
C ILE A 297 8.04 -8.21 -2.11
N SER A 298 8.21 -6.99 -2.65
CA SER A 298 7.69 -6.58 -3.97
C SER A 298 8.27 -7.37 -5.13
N TRP A 299 9.58 -7.63 -5.12
CA TRP A 299 10.27 -8.19 -6.28
C TRP A 299 10.52 -9.69 -6.21
N GLN A 300 10.56 -10.28 -5.00
CA GLN A 300 10.93 -11.68 -4.83
C GLN A 300 9.80 -12.53 -4.24
N ILE A 301 8.93 -11.98 -3.40
CA ILE A 301 7.85 -12.74 -2.74
C ILE A 301 6.52 -12.57 -3.49
N CYS A 302 6.04 -11.35 -3.70
CA CYS A 302 4.76 -11.08 -4.36
C CYS A 302 4.62 -11.72 -5.76
N PRO A 303 5.64 -11.65 -6.66
CA PRO A 303 5.52 -12.28 -7.97
C PRO A 303 5.36 -13.80 -7.91
N VAL A 304 5.95 -14.45 -6.89
CA VAL A 304 5.87 -15.89 -6.69
C VAL A 304 4.47 -16.26 -6.19
N ILE A 305 3.93 -15.57 -5.19
CA ILE A 305 2.55 -15.78 -4.71
C ILE A 305 1.55 -15.57 -5.86
N ASN A 306 1.71 -14.51 -6.63
CA ASN A 306 0.84 -14.16 -7.75
C ASN A 306 0.93 -15.14 -8.93
N SER A 307 2.00 -15.93 -9.02
CA SER A 307 2.19 -16.89 -10.11
C SER A 307 1.09 -17.95 -10.15
N ALA A 308 0.62 -18.42 -9.00
CA ALA A 308 -0.46 -19.40 -8.91
C ALA A 308 -1.75 -18.89 -9.57
N GLY A 309 -2.13 -17.64 -9.33
CA GLY A 309 -3.29 -17.01 -10.00
C GLY A 309 -3.10 -16.88 -11.51
N ARG A 310 -1.91 -16.49 -11.96
CA ARG A 310 -1.59 -16.38 -13.39
C ARG A 310 -1.58 -17.71 -14.12
N MET A 311 -1.33 -18.80 -13.38
CA MET A 311 -1.41 -20.19 -13.88
C MET A 311 -2.81 -20.81 -13.67
N GLY A 312 -3.83 -20.02 -13.29
CA GLY A 312 -5.20 -20.48 -13.08
C GLY A 312 -5.44 -21.28 -11.79
N ARG A 313 -4.50 -21.23 -10.84
CA ARG A 313 -4.52 -22.04 -9.60
C ARG A 313 -4.34 -21.18 -8.34
N ALA A 314 -5.02 -20.01 -8.29
CA ALA A 314 -4.91 -19.03 -7.19
C ALA A 314 -5.14 -19.65 -5.79
N ASN A 315 -6.01 -20.67 -5.70
CA ASN A 315 -6.31 -21.37 -4.47
C ASN A 315 -5.07 -22.01 -3.81
N VAL A 316 -4.04 -22.37 -4.57
CA VAL A 316 -2.81 -22.99 -3.99
C VAL A 316 -2.07 -21.97 -3.11
N SER A 317 -1.99 -20.71 -3.52
CA SER A 317 -1.40 -19.66 -2.68
C SER A 317 -2.23 -19.40 -1.42
N ALA A 318 -3.55 -19.38 -1.53
CA ALA A 318 -4.42 -19.23 -0.36
C ALA A 318 -4.28 -20.42 0.61
N GLN A 319 -4.22 -21.65 0.07
CA GLN A 319 -4.00 -22.85 0.89
C GLN A 319 -2.67 -22.82 1.64
N LEU A 320 -1.57 -22.38 1.00
CA LEU A 320 -0.28 -22.22 1.68
C LEU A 320 -0.38 -21.33 2.91
N LEU A 321 -1.14 -20.23 2.81
CA LEU A 321 -1.30 -19.29 3.91
C LEU A 321 -2.25 -19.79 5.00
N LEU A 322 -3.15 -20.72 4.70
CA LEU A 322 -4.11 -21.29 5.64
C LEU A 322 -3.65 -22.61 6.27
N GLU A 323 -2.69 -23.29 5.64
CA GLU A 323 -2.28 -24.63 6.04
C GLU A 323 -1.52 -24.64 7.37
N LYS A 324 -1.86 -25.61 8.24
CA LYS A 324 -1.26 -25.80 9.55
C LYS A 324 -0.19 -26.90 9.58
N ASP A 325 -0.34 -27.93 8.71
CA ASP A 325 0.65 -29.00 8.62
C ASP A 325 1.94 -28.52 7.92
N PRO A 326 3.09 -28.57 8.60
CA PRO A 326 4.35 -28.14 8.01
C PRO A 326 4.76 -28.89 6.74
N LYS A 327 4.42 -30.17 6.63
CA LYS A 327 4.76 -30.99 5.45
C LYS A 327 3.94 -30.54 4.22
N GLU A 328 2.67 -30.28 4.45
CA GLU A 328 1.79 -29.82 3.38
C GLU A 328 2.14 -28.39 2.96
N ARG A 329 2.49 -27.49 3.89
CA ARG A 329 3.02 -26.16 3.57
C ARG A 329 4.29 -26.24 2.74
N ASP A 330 5.24 -27.13 3.09
CA ASP A 330 6.46 -27.33 2.32
C ASP A 330 6.16 -27.77 0.88
N ARG A 331 5.20 -28.68 0.70
CA ARG A 331 4.73 -29.14 -0.62
C ARG A 331 4.10 -27.99 -1.41
N LEU A 332 3.18 -27.23 -0.80
CA LEU A 332 2.50 -26.09 -1.44
C LEU A 332 3.48 -24.99 -1.84
N ALA A 333 4.44 -24.66 -0.98
CA ALA A 333 5.47 -23.67 -1.29
C ALA A 333 6.35 -24.11 -2.47
N ALA A 334 6.73 -25.38 -2.53
CA ALA A 334 7.47 -25.94 -3.68
C ALA A 334 6.65 -25.88 -4.97
N GLU A 335 5.36 -26.18 -4.90
CA GLU A 335 4.43 -26.11 -6.02
C GLU A 335 4.27 -24.69 -6.58
N ILE A 336 4.13 -23.68 -5.71
CA ILE A 336 4.06 -22.27 -6.13
C ILE A 336 5.35 -21.82 -6.81
N ILE A 337 6.51 -22.21 -6.30
CA ILE A 337 7.81 -21.90 -6.93
C ILE A 337 7.92 -22.56 -8.31
N ALA A 338 7.45 -23.81 -8.45
CA ALA A 338 7.42 -24.48 -9.74
C ALA A 338 6.54 -23.72 -10.74
N MET A 339 5.35 -23.26 -10.32
CA MET A 339 4.47 -22.42 -11.14
C MET A 339 5.11 -21.06 -11.51
N ASP A 340 5.89 -20.45 -10.61
CA ASP A 340 6.61 -19.21 -10.95
C ASP A 340 7.70 -19.44 -12.01
N ASN A 341 8.43 -20.55 -11.93
CA ASN A 341 9.41 -20.92 -12.95
C ASN A 341 8.73 -21.21 -14.30
N GLU A 342 7.64 -21.96 -14.30
CA GLU A 342 6.85 -22.22 -15.51
C GLU A 342 6.32 -20.92 -16.13
N ARG A 343 5.82 -19.98 -15.31
CA ARG A 343 5.40 -18.65 -15.75
C ARG A 343 6.54 -17.86 -16.39
N LYS A 344 7.75 -17.91 -15.81
CA LYS A 344 8.95 -17.24 -16.36
C LYS A 344 9.33 -17.82 -17.71
N ASP A 345 9.34 -19.15 -17.83
CA ASP A 345 9.65 -19.85 -19.08
C ASP A 345 8.60 -19.56 -20.14
N LEU A 346 7.32 -19.55 -19.76
CA LEU A 346 6.22 -19.17 -20.63
C LEU A 346 6.41 -17.73 -21.14
N GLY A 347 6.72 -16.79 -20.24
CA GLY A 347 6.98 -15.40 -20.60
C GLY A 347 8.18 -15.23 -21.54
N ALA A 348 9.21 -16.06 -21.40
CA ALA A 348 10.35 -16.06 -22.33
C ALA A 348 9.93 -16.59 -23.72
N ARG A 349 9.20 -17.71 -23.79
CA ARG A 349 8.68 -18.25 -25.05
C ARG A 349 7.75 -17.26 -25.76
N VAL A 350 6.77 -16.71 -25.03
CA VAL A 350 5.82 -15.75 -25.60
C VAL A 350 6.51 -14.48 -26.10
N TRP A 351 7.59 -14.06 -25.44
CA TRP A 351 8.40 -12.93 -25.91
C TRP A 351 9.00 -13.17 -27.29
N THR A 352 9.49 -14.38 -27.58
CA THR A 352 10.06 -14.71 -28.90
C THR A 352 9.01 -14.68 -30.01
N ILE A 353 7.72 -14.84 -29.67
CA ILE A 353 6.59 -14.71 -30.61
C ILE A 353 6.16 -13.26 -30.73
N ALA A 354 5.89 -12.59 -29.61
CA ALA A 354 5.23 -11.29 -29.58
C ALA A 354 6.14 -10.13 -30.04
N ASN A 355 7.45 -10.17 -29.67
CA ASN A 355 8.36 -9.06 -30.00
C ASN A 355 8.56 -8.85 -31.49
N PRO A 356 8.84 -9.87 -32.33
CA PRO A 356 8.93 -9.71 -33.79
C PRO A 356 7.62 -9.19 -34.40
N ILE A 357 6.47 -9.70 -33.96
CA ILE A 357 5.16 -9.28 -34.44
C ILE A 357 4.93 -7.80 -34.10
N ALA A 358 5.20 -7.38 -32.85
CA ALA A 358 5.04 -6.00 -32.45
C ALA A 358 5.99 -5.07 -33.23
N THR A 359 7.22 -5.50 -33.49
CA THR A 359 8.19 -4.72 -34.28
C THR A 359 7.69 -4.49 -35.71
N GLN A 360 7.18 -5.52 -36.38
CA GLN A 360 6.62 -5.41 -37.73
C GLN A 360 5.37 -4.51 -37.76
N ASN A 361 4.58 -4.52 -36.72
CA ASN A 361 3.35 -3.75 -36.62
C ASN A 361 3.55 -2.27 -36.28
N LEU A 362 4.73 -1.85 -35.84
CA LEU A 362 4.96 -0.45 -35.44
C LEU A 362 4.55 0.54 -36.54
N GLU A 363 4.94 0.30 -37.79
CA GLU A 363 4.60 1.17 -38.92
C GLU A 363 3.10 1.18 -39.21
N VAL A 364 2.44 0.02 -39.10
CA VAL A 364 0.98 -0.12 -39.30
C VAL A 364 0.18 0.72 -38.33
N TYR A 365 0.68 0.86 -37.10
CA TYR A 365 0.05 1.63 -36.01
C TYR A 365 0.76 2.97 -35.75
N SER A 366 1.32 3.57 -36.82
CA SER A 366 1.87 4.94 -36.84
C SER A 366 3.07 5.15 -35.88
N GLY A 367 3.73 4.09 -35.45
CA GLY A 367 4.81 4.14 -34.45
C GLY A 367 4.34 4.49 -33.04
N ASN A 368 3.03 4.47 -32.78
CA ASN A 368 2.43 4.90 -31.52
C ASN A 368 1.95 3.76 -30.62
N LEU A 369 1.82 2.54 -31.16
CA LEU A 369 1.31 1.38 -30.43
C LEU A 369 2.17 0.14 -30.73
N ALA A 370 2.65 -0.55 -29.70
CA ALA A 370 3.30 -1.85 -29.82
C ALA A 370 2.25 -2.96 -29.72
N PHE A 371 1.88 -3.56 -30.87
CA PHE A 371 0.77 -4.49 -30.94
C PHE A 371 1.20 -5.88 -31.45
N ALA A 372 0.85 -6.91 -30.68
CA ALA A 372 1.09 -8.31 -31.08
C ALA A 372 -0.14 -9.17 -30.79
N TRP A 373 -0.37 -10.18 -31.65
CA TRP A 373 -1.40 -11.21 -31.45
C TRP A 373 -0.93 -12.54 -32.01
N SER A 374 -1.38 -13.64 -31.43
CA SER A 374 -1.18 -14.99 -31.95
C SER A 374 -2.09 -15.98 -31.23
N ASP A 375 -2.48 -17.06 -31.92
CA ASP A 375 -3.13 -18.23 -31.34
C ASP A 375 -2.18 -18.98 -30.38
N ASP A 376 -0.85 -18.81 -30.53
CA ASP A 376 0.17 -19.43 -29.70
C ASP A 376 0.47 -18.65 -28.40
N ILE A 377 -0.19 -17.50 -28.19
CA ILE A 377 -0.07 -16.71 -26.95
C ILE A 377 -1.16 -17.14 -25.97
N PRO A 378 -0.82 -17.79 -24.86
CA PRO A 378 -1.82 -18.15 -23.84
C PRO A 378 -2.43 -16.89 -23.19
N ARG A 379 -3.73 -16.95 -22.87
CA ARG A 379 -4.46 -15.86 -22.19
C ARG A 379 -3.75 -15.33 -20.94
N GLY A 380 -3.21 -16.23 -20.09
CA GLY A 380 -2.51 -15.87 -18.86
C GLY A 380 -1.19 -15.10 -19.06
N ALA A 381 -0.64 -15.09 -20.29
CA ALA A 381 0.61 -14.40 -20.61
C ALA A 381 0.41 -13.02 -21.27
N THR A 382 -0.80 -12.65 -21.71
CA THR A 382 -1.06 -11.41 -22.45
C THR A 382 -0.63 -10.17 -21.67
N GLY A 383 -1.03 -10.05 -20.39
CA GLY A 383 -0.73 -8.89 -19.56
C GLY A 383 0.75 -8.71 -19.24
N ILE A 384 1.48 -9.81 -18.99
CA ILE A 384 2.94 -9.77 -18.73
C ILE A 384 3.68 -9.37 -20.01
N THR A 385 3.28 -9.92 -21.13
CA THR A 385 3.88 -9.64 -22.43
C THR A 385 3.61 -8.20 -22.87
N ALA A 386 2.39 -7.70 -22.68
CA ALA A 386 2.05 -6.32 -22.95
C ALA A 386 2.93 -5.36 -22.11
N ASN A 387 3.09 -5.64 -20.81
CA ASN A 387 3.96 -4.82 -19.96
C ASN A 387 5.42 -4.82 -20.44
N ARG A 388 5.91 -5.98 -20.88
CA ARG A 388 7.28 -6.10 -21.41
C ARG A 388 7.45 -5.35 -22.74
N LEU A 389 6.47 -5.43 -23.65
CA LEU A 389 6.45 -4.65 -24.89
C LEU A 389 6.42 -3.15 -24.62
N SER A 390 5.55 -2.71 -23.70
CA SER A 390 5.46 -1.30 -23.31
C SER A 390 6.79 -0.77 -22.77
N SER A 391 7.45 -1.53 -21.91
CA SER A 391 8.76 -1.16 -21.37
C SER A 391 9.86 -1.14 -22.43
N HIS A 392 9.83 -2.08 -23.39
CA HIS A 392 10.84 -2.22 -24.45
C HIS A 392 10.72 -1.11 -25.50
N PHE A 393 9.52 -0.89 -26.02
CA PHE A 393 9.27 0.11 -27.07
C PHE A 393 9.04 1.53 -26.55
N LYS A 394 8.82 1.70 -25.24
CA LYS A 394 8.39 2.97 -24.60
C LYS A 394 7.10 3.51 -25.23
N LEU A 395 6.18 2.63 -25.57
CA LEU A 395 4.90 2.90 -26.21
C LEU A 395 3.77 2.18 -25.48
N PRO A 396 2.53 2.67 -25.55
CA PRO A 396 1.37 1.85 -25.21
C PRO A 396 1.44 0.53 -25.94
N SER A 397 1.03 -0.53 -25.29
CA SER A 397 1.12 -1.86 -25.86
C SER A 397 -0.17 -2.64 -25.72
N LEU A 398 -0.44 -3.49 -26.68
CA LEU A 398 -1.55 -4.43 -26.69
C LEU A 398 -1.06 -5.81 -27.09
N VAL A 399 -1.47 -6.81 -26.32
CA VAL A 399 -1.25 -8.23 -26.68
C VAL A 399 -2.59 -8.94 -26.65
N VAL A 400 -2.91 -9.64 -27.74
CA VAL A 400 -4.15 -10.40 -27.89
C VAL A 400 -3.85 -11.88 -28.08
N SER A 401 -4.59 -12.71 -27.36
CA SER A 401 -4.63 -14.16 -27.53
C SER A 401 -6.00 -14.61 -28.01
N PHE A 402 -6.03 -15.73 -28.70
CA PHE A 402 -7.27 -16.36 -29.14
C PHE A 402 -7.47 -17.69 -28.45
N ASN A 403 -8.65 -17.93 -27.93
CA ASN A 403 -9.02 -19.21 -27.35
C ASN A 403 -10.53 -19.45 -27.53
N ASP A 404 -10.92 -20.61 -28.04
CA ASP A 404 -12.30 -21.05 -28.19
C ASP A 404 -13.23 -19.99 -28.87
N GLY A 405 -12.73 -19.33 -29.92
CA GLY A 405 -13.49 -18.30 -30.64
C GLY A 405 -13.52 -16.93 -29.97
N ILE A 406 -12.86 -16.75 -28.80
CA ILE A 406 -12.79 -15.50 -28.08
C ILE A 406 -11.38 -14.91 -28.21
N ALA A 407 -11.31 -13.63 -28.56
CA ALA A 407 -10.10 -12.82 -28.49
C ALA A 407 -10.04 -12.13 -27.12
N THR A 408 -8.94 -12.36 -26.39
CA THR A 408 -8.70 -11.70 -25.09
C THR A 408 -7.48 -10.79 -25.20
N GLY A 409 -7.66 -9.49 -24.96
CA GLY A 409 -6.62 -8.48 -25.05
C GLY A 409 -6.19 -7.93 -23.68
N SER A 410 -4.89 -7.61 -23.57
CA SER A 410 -4.35 -6.86 -22.44
C SER A 410 -3.57 -5.65 -22.94
N LEU A 411 -3.92 -4.47 -22.40
CA LEU A 411 -3.28 -3.20 -22.72
C LEU A 411 -2.40 -2.72 -21.56
N ARG A 412 -1.31 -2.05 -21.90
CA ARG A 412 -0.45 -1.34 -20.94
C ARG A 412 -0.10 0.04 -21.50
N SER A 413 -0.17 1.04 -20.64
CA SER A 413 0.17 2.42 -20.98
C SER A 413 1.67 2.66 -20.96
N ALA A 414 2.08 3.66 -21.71
CA ALA A 414 3.39 4.30 -21.61
C ALA A 414 3.24 5.79 -21.89
N ARG A 415 4.22 6.58 -21.42
CA ARG A 415 4.32 8.01 -21.70
C ARG A 415 3.07 8.82 -21.34
N GLY A 416 2.37 8.38 -20.27
CA GLY A 416 1.19 9.07 -19.74
C GLY A 416 -0.07 8.97 -20.60
N TYR A 417 -0.10 8.10 -21.62
CA TYR A 417 -1.29 7.88 -22.43
C TYR A 417 -2.39 7.15 -21.63
N ASP A 418 -3.61 7.67 -21.66
CA ASP A 418 -4.77 7.01 -21.06
C ASP A 418 -5.36 5.99 -22.05
N LEU A 419 -5.40 4.73 -21.64
CA LEU A 419 -5.89 3.61 -22.44
C LEU A 419 -7.40 3.63 -22.68
N GLN A 420 -8.17 4.36 -21.87
CA GLN A 420 -9.63 4.42 -21.98
C GLN A 420 -10.07 4.87 -23.38
N GLY A 421 -9.38 5.85 -23.96
CA GLY A 421 -9.70 6.33 -25.29
C GLY A 421 -9.66 5.27 -26.41
N ILE A 422 -8.80 4.26 -26.30
CA ILE A 422 -8.77 3.12 -27.24
C ILE A 422 -9.95 2.19 -26.98
N LEU A 423 -10.24 1.89 -25.72
CA LEU A 423 -11.30 0.95 -25.34
C LEU A 423 -12.69 1.50 -25.68
N GLU A 424 -12.95 2.76 -25.39
CA GLU A 424 -14.23 3.42 -25.69
C GLU A 424 -14.54 3.43 -27.20
N GLN A 425 -13.53 3.63 -28.07
CA GLN A 425 -13.71 3.58 -29.52
C GLN A 425 -14.07 2.18 -30.04
N CYS A 426 -13.86 1.14 -29.25
CA CYS A 426 -14.12 -0.25 -29.62
C CYS A 426 -15.16 -0.92 -28.72
N ALA A 427 -15.80 -0.18 -27.81
CA ALA A 427 -16.64 -0.72 -26.74
C ALA A 427 -17.78 -1.63 -27.23
N ASP A 428 -18.40 -1.30 -28.34
CA ASP A 428 -19.50 -2.09 -28.97
C ASP A 428 -19.05 -3.42 -29.59
N LEU A 429 -17.73 -3.64 -29.75
CA LEU A 429 -17.16 -4.90 -30.22
C LEU A 429 -16.84 -5.87 -29.07
N PHE A 430 -16.80 -5.36 -27.84
CA PHE A 430 -16.39 -6.14 -26.69
C PHE A 430 -17.56 -6.88 -26.03
N ILE A 431 -17.29 -8.08 -25.54
CA ILE A 431 -18.19 -8.82 -24.64
C ILE A 431 -18.04 -8.24 -23.23
N ASP A 432 -16.80 -7.98 -22.84
CA ASP A 432 -16.42 -7.42 -21.54
C ASP A 432 -15.12 -6.62 -21.70
N TRP A 433 -15.02 -5.49 -21.00
CA TRP A 433 -13.81 -4.69 -20.97
C TRP A 433 -13.75 -3.83 -19.72
N GLY A 434 -12.53 -3.50 -19.30
CA GLY A 434 -12.33 -2.67 -18.13
C GLY A 434 -10.86 -2.49 -17.78
N GLY A 435 -10.64 -1.71 -16.74
CA GLY A 435 -9.31 -1.40 -16.22
C GLY A 435 -9.17 0.05 -15.83
N HIS A 436 -7.93 0.48 -15.73
CA HIS A 436 -7.54 1.84 -15.40
C HIS A 436 -6.75 2.46 -16.55
N GLY A 437 -6.51 3.77 -16.53
CA GLY A 437 -5.74 4.46 -17.56
C GLY A 437 -4.34 3.88 -17.85
N TYR A 438 -3.79 3.08 -16.93
CA TYR A 438 -2.44 2.49 -17.07
C TYR A 438 -2.44 1.01 -17.48
N ALA A 439 -3.51 0.29 -17.18
CA ALA A 439 -3.63 -1.14 -17.46
C ALA A 439 -5.09 -1.50 -17.66
N ALA A 440 -5.38 -2.12 -18.78
CA ALA A 440 -6.75 -2.48 -19.16
C ALA A 440 -6.77 -3.82 -19.89
N GLY A 441 -7.96 -4.38 -20.03
CA GLY A 441 -8.19 -5.61 -20.75
C GLY A 441 -9.57 -5.66 -21.38
N PHE A 442 -9.75 -6.58 -22.32
CA PHE A 442 -11.04 -6.85 -22.94
C PHE A 442 -11.16 -8.30 -23.38
N SER A 443 -12.39 -8.73 -23.59
CA SER A 443 -12.73 -9.93 -24.35
C SER A 443 -13.73 -9.59 -25.46
N MET A 444 -13.61 -10.23 -26.60
CA MET A 444 -14.52 -10.07 -27.75
C MET A 444 -14.65 -11.34 -28.56
N ASP A 445 -15.74 -11.46 -29.31
CA ASP A 445 -15.88 -12.52 -30.31
C ASP A 445 -14.81 -12.37 -31.41
N ARG A 446 -14.17 -13.46 -31.80
CA ARG A 446 -13.20 -13.47 -32.91
C ARG A 446 -13.79 -13.00 -34.24
N ALA A 447 -15.11 -13.14 -34.43
CA ALA A 447 -15.81 -12.61 -35.60
C ALA A 447 -15.67 -11.09 -35.75
N ASN A 448 -15.46 -10.37 -34.66
CA ASN A 448 -15.28 -8.91 -34.66
C ASN A 448 -13.82 -8.47 -34.93
N TRP A 449 -12.91 -9.42 -35.17
CA TRP A 449 -11.48 -9.17 -35.25
C TRP A 449 -11.09 -8.13 -36.33
N ASP A 450 -11.61 -8.26 -37.55
CA ASP A 450 -11.26 -7.36 -38.64
C ASP A 450 -11.75 -5.93 -38.38
N ALA A 451 -12.98 -5.80 -37.86
CA ALA A 451 -13.53 -4.50 -37.46
C ALA A 451 -12.70 -3.86 -36.31
N PHE A 452 -12.25 -4.68 -35.36
CA PHE A 452 -11.38 -4.23 -34.29
C PHE A 452 -10.04 -3.72 -34.82
N LEU A 453 -9.38 -4.44 -35.73
CA LEU A 453 -8.12 -4.02 -36.32
C LEU A 453 -8.23 -2.68 -37.05
N GLU A 454 -9.33 -2.44 -37.77
CA GLU A 454 -9.55 -1.18 -38.48
C GLU A 454 -9.71 -0.01 -37.51
N ARG A 455 -10.52 -0.18 -36.47
CA ARG A 455 -10.68 0.84 -35.42
C ARG A 455 -9.39 1.08 -34.64
N LEU A 456 -8.66 0.03 -34.29
CA LEU A 456 -7.40 0.14 -33.60
C LEU A 456 -6.36 0.93 -34.41
N ARG A 457 -6.29 0.72 -35.74
CA ARG A 457 -5.43 1.52 -36.63
C ARG A 457 -5.80 3.00 -36.62
N THR A 458 -7.09 3.30 -36.55
CA THR A 458 -7.59 4.67 -36.48
C THR A 458 -7.27 5.29 -35.12
N ALA A 459 -7.54 4.57 -34.03
CA ALA A 459 -7.25 4.99 -32.68
C ALA A 459 -5.73 5.22 -32.46
N ALA A 460 -4.88 4.37 -33.02
CA ALA A 460 -3.42 4.52 -32.90
C ALA A 460 -2.88 5.82 -33.52
N LYS A 461 -3.55 6.38 -34.55
CA LYS A 461 -3.18 7.66 -35.15
C LYS A 461 -3.47 8.86 -34.24
N THR A 462 -4.44 8.73 -33.36
CA THR A 462 -4.91 9.79 -32.45
C THR A 462 -4.25 9.73 -31.07
N ILE A 463 -3.29 8.81 -30.86
CA ILE A 463 -2.56 8.72 -29.59
C ILE A 463 -1.71 9.98 -29.41
N GLU A 464 -2.05 10.77 -28.41
CA GLU A 464 -1.27 11.90 -27.95
C GLU A 464 -0.53 11.52 -26.65
N PHE A 465 0.76 11.82 -26.61
CA PHE A 465 1.59 11.50 -25.46
C PHE A 465 1.78 12.74 -24.58
N SER A 466 1.47 12.61 -23.30
CA SER A 466 1.75 13.67 -22.32
C SER A 466 3.23 13.78 -21.95
N ALA A 467 4.03 12.74 -22.24
CA ALA A 467 5.48 12.74 -22.03
C ALA A 467 6.24 12.51 -23.35
N PRO A 468 7.32 13.22 -23.60
CA PRO A 468 8.13 13.08 -24.82
C PRO A 468 8.76 11.68 -24.92
N LYS A 469 9.11 11.27 -26.14
CA LYS A 469 9.86 10.03 -26.41
C LYS A 469 11.37 10.18 -26.11
N SER A 470 11.80 11.30 -25.52
CA SER A 470 13.21 11.61 -25.35
C SER A 470 13.89 10.62 -24.41
N ASP A 471 15.04 10.13 -24.80
CA ASP A 471 15.94 9.32 -23.95
C ASP A 471 16.55 10.15 -22.80
N ALA A 472 16.31 11.48 -22.77
CA ALA A 472 16.67 12.34 -21.66
C ALA A 472 15.62 12.18 -20.55
N GLU A 473 15.77 11.14 -19.74
CA GLU A 473 15.02 11.03 -18.48
C GLU A 473 15.45 12.19 -17.57
N THR A 474 14.48 13.03 -17.17
CA THR A 474 14.71 14.00 -16.10
C THR A 474 14.89 13.21 -14.80
N ILE A 475 16.08 13.24 -14.24
CA ILE A 475 16.37 12.60 -12.95
C ILE A 475 16.11 13.63 -11.86
N TYR A 476 15.17 13.32 -10.97
CA TYR A 476 14.93 14.12 -9.77
C TYR A 476 15.93 13.71 -8.68
N ILE A 477 16.70 14.66 -8.21
CA ILE A 477 17.70 14.49 -7.16
C ILE A 477 17.12 15.00 -5.85
N ASP A 478 17.04 14.13 -4.85
CA ASP A 478 16.52 14.48 -3.53
C ASP A 478 17.50 15.32 -2.72
N ALA A 479 18.81 15.03 -2.86
CA ALA A 479 19.86 15.81 -2.21
C ALA A 479 21.21 15.69 -2.91
N GLU A 480 21.98 16.78 -2.87
CA GLU A 480 23.42 16.76 -3.15
C GLU A 480 24.16 16.40 -1.86
N LEU A 481 24.96 15.32 -1.90
CA LEU A 481 25.75 14.84 -0.77
C LEU A 481 27.22 15.25 -0.96
N PRO A 482 27.74 16.15 -0.12
CA PRO A 482 29.19 16.36 -0.02
C PRO A 482 29.89 15.04 0.34
N LEU A 483 31.10 14.83 -0.15
CA LEU A 483 31.85 13.57 0.07
C LEU A 483 32.00 13.18 1.53
N SER A 484 32.03 14.15 2.45
CA SER A 484 32.09 13.90 3.90
C SER A 484 30.82 13.22 4.46
N TYR A 485 29.67 13.39 3.81
CA TYR A 485 28.40 12.74 4.20
C TYR A 485 28.21 11.38 3.51
N LEU A 486 29.02 11.06 2.51
CA LEU A 486 29.03 9.75 1.87
C LEU A 486 29.79 8.74 2.77
N ASN A 487 29.18 8.40 3.87
CA ASN A 487 29.69 7.53 4.92
C ASN A 487 28.57 6.55 5.39
N PRO A 488 28.87 5.51 6.17
CA PRO A 488 27.86 4.51 6.57
C PRO A 488 26.65 5.06 7.34
N ASP A 489 26.75 6.25 7.95
CA ASP A 489 25.59 6.85 8.65
C ASP A 489 24.46 7.26 7.70
N ILE A 490 24.72 7.39 6.39
CA ILE A 490 23.69 7.65 5.38
C ILE A 490 22.57 6.60 5.40
N PHE A 491 22.86 5.37 5.82
CA PHE A 491 21.84 4.34 5.97
C PHE A 491 20.80 4.66 7.03
N LYS A 492 21.11 5.45 8.05
CA LYS A 492 20.13 5.93 9.03
C LYS A 492 19.09 6.83 8.37
N VAL A 493 19.56 7.68 7.45
CA VAL A 493 18.66 8.55 6.66
C VAL A 493 17.79 7.70 5.74
N ILE A 494 18.40 6.80 4.95
CA ILE A 494 17.68 5.92 4.03
C ILE A 494 16.63 5.10 4.78
N ASP A 495 16.97 4.54 5.94
CA ASP A 495 16.05 3.73 6.75
C ASP A 495 14.89 4.55 7.33
N THR A 496 15.09 5.85 7.60
CA THR A 496 14.03 6.74 8.08
C THR A 496 12.91 6.94 7.03
N PHE A 497 13.28 6.93 5.75
CA PHE A 497 12.33 7.09 4.65
C PHE A 497 11.66 5.79 4.21
N GLN A 498 12.08 4.63 4.73
CA GLN A 498 11.42 3.34 4.48
C GLN A 498 9.96 3.33 4.98
N PRO A 499 9.08 2.49 4.41
CA PRO A 499 9.25 1.60 3.26
C PRO A 499 9.19 2.34 1.92
N TYR A 500 10.02 1.94 0.96
CA TYR A 500 9.99 2.45 -0.40
C TYR A 500 9.04 1.63 -1.30
N GLY A 501 8.45 2.30 -2.30
CA GLY A 501 7.54 1.70 -3.27
C GLY A 501 6.72 2.75 -4.03
N LYS A 502 5.46 2.45 -4.31
CA LYS A 502 4.56 3.36 -5.01
C LYS A 502 4.40 4.68 -4.23
N ASP A 503 4.62 5.79 -4.91
CA ASP A 503 4.55 7.17 -4.40
C ASP A 503 5.47 7.49 -3.19
N ASN A 504 6.40 6.59 -2.87
CA ASN A 504 7.53 6.82 -1.98
C ASN A 504 8.79 6.18 -2.56
N LYS A 505 9.37 6.85 -3.56
CA LYS A 505 10.53 6.36 -4.30
C LYS A 505 11.78 6.33 -3.43
N GLU A 506 12.74 5.48 -3.80
CA GLU A 506 14.06 5.47 -3.20
C GLU A 506 14.77 6.80 -3.43
N LEU A 507 15.54 7.24 -2.41
CA LEU A 507 16.25 8.50 -2.45
C LEU A 507 17.33 8.50 -3.53
N MET A 508 17.35 9.55 -4.34
CA MET A 508 18.33 9.80 -5.38
C MET A 508 19.29 10.90 -4.94
N PHE A 509 20.58 10.61 -4.98
CA PHE A 509 21.62 11.50 -4.54
C PHE A 509 22.53 11.92 -5.69
N LEU A 510 23.10 13.12 -5.58
CA LEU A 510 24.21 13.59 -6.39
C LEU A 510 25.44 13.76 -5.48
N SER A 511 26.59 13.25 -5.88
CA SER A 511 27.87 13.63 -5.27
C SER A 511 28.85 14.05 -6.35
N ARG A 512 29.56 15.14 -6.08
CA ARG A 512 30.57 15.70 -7.00
C ARG A 512 31.97 15.34 -6.56
N GLY A 513 32.84 15.15 -7.54
CA GLY A 513 34.26 14.97 -7.30
C GLY A 513 34.64 13.58 -6.78
N LEU A 514 33.87 12.54 -7.09
CA LEU A 514 34.21 11.16 -6.82
C LEU A 514 35.33 10.67 -7.72
N LYS A 515 36.38 10.01 -7.19
CA LYS A 515 37.44 9.46 -8.02
C LYS A 515 37.17 8.00 -8.37
N VAL A 516 37.24 7.65 -9.64
CA VAL A 516 37.13 6.27 -10.13
C VAL A 516 38.46 5.57 -9.91
N ILE A 517 38.54 4.62 -8.96
CA ILE A 517 39.80 3.94 -8.60
C ILE A 517 39.85 2.48 -9.05
N ASP A 518 38.74 1.92 -9.51
CA ASP A 518 38.67 0.57 -10.09
C ASP A 518 37.51 0.46 -11.04
N ILE A 519 37.70 -0.28 -12.15
CA ILE A 519 36.69 -0.56 -13.18
C ILE A 519 36.72 -2.04 -13.52
N GLY A 520 35.59 -2.72 -13.39
CA GLY A 520 35.41 -4.09 -13.81
C GLY A 520 34.10 -4.28 -14.56
N PHE A 521 33.97 -5.40 -15.25
CA PHE A 521 32.76 -5.74 -16.01
C PHE A 521 32.08 -6.97 -15.43
N ILE A 522 30.74 -6.95 -15.40
CA ILE A 522 29.91 -8.08 -14.99
C ILE A 522 28.82 -8.33 -16.03
N GLY A 523 28.39 -9.58 -16.19
CA GLY A 523 27.39 -9.97 -17.18
C GLY A 523 27.95 -10.68 -18.40
N ARG A 524 27.06 -11.02 -19.36
CA ARG A 524 27.42 -11.65 -20.64
C ARG A 524 27.75 -10.57 -21.69
N LEU A 525 28.42 -10.95 -22.78
CA LEU A 525 28.91 -10.04 -23.84
C LEU A 525 27.86 -9.03 -24.36
N GLU A 526 26.59 -9.42 -24.42
CA GLU A 526 25.50 -8.60 -24.97
C GLU A 526 24.86 -7.63 -23.95
N THR A 527 25.07 -7.84 -22.64
CA THR A 527 24.55 -7.01 -21.56
C THR A 527 25.60 -6.82 -20.48
N ARG A 528 26.63 -6.04 -20.80
CA ARG A 528 27.71 -5.77 -19.84
C ARG A 528 27.34 -4.62 -18.92
N HIS A 529 27.43 -4.86 -17.63
CA HIS A 529 27.33 -3.87 -16.59
C HIS A 529 28.73 -3.48 -16.10
N VAL A 530 28.87 -2.31 -15.55
CA VAL A 530 30.14 -1.81 -15.02
C VAL A 530 30.12 -1.91 -13.50
N LYS A 531 31.15 -2.52 -12.95
CA LYS A 531 31.44 -2.49 -11.52
C LYS A 531 32.52 -1.47 -11.28
N LEU A 532 32.29 -0.52 -10.38
CA LEU A 532 33.21 0.55 -10.05
C LEU A 532 33.59 0.48 -8.57
N THR A 533 34.76 1.03 -8.27
CA THR A 533 35.07 1.49 -6.91
C THR A 533 35.25 3.01 -6.98
N LEU A 534 34.40 3.72 -6.24
CA LEU A 534 34.39 5.18 -6.15
C LEU A 534 35.05 5.61 -4.83
N ASP A 535 36.06 6.45 -4.92
CA ASP A 535 36.75 7.02 -3.76
C ASP A 535 36.11 8.36 -3.37
N ALA A 536 35.53 8.42 -2.19
CA ALA A 536 34.96 9.62 -1.57
C ALA A 536 35.92 10.23 -0.50
N GLY A 537 37.21 9.95 -0.59
CA GLY A 537 38.24 10.39 0.35
C GLY A 537 38.36 9.45 1.54
N ARG A 538 37.55 9.61 2.59
CA ARG A 538 37.62 8.75 3.78
C ARG A 538 37.10 7.33 3.54
N TYR A 539 36.11 7.19 2.64
CA TYR A 539 35.43 5.92 2.35
C TYR A 539 35.52 5.59 0.86
N LYS A 540 35.68 4.31 0.58
CA LYS A 540 35.61 3.75 -0.77
C LYS A 540 34.31 2.98 -0.92
N TRP A 541 33.59 3.25 -1.99
CA TRP A 541 32.28 2.67 -2.23
C TRP A 541 32.29 1.75 -3.43
N ALA A 542 31.84 0.52 -3.23
CA ALA A 542 31.51 -0.35 -4.35
C ALA A 542 30.29 0.24 -5.07
N ALA A 543 30.36 0.29 -6.41
CA ALA A 543 29.29 0.82 -7.22
C ALA A 543 29.01 -0.10 -8.41
N VAL A 544 27.75 -0.10 -8.87
CA VAL A 544 27.33 -0.77 -10.11
C VAL A 544 26.64 0.25 -11.00
N TYR A 545 27.03 0.24 -12.28
CA TYR A 545 26.36 1.02 -13.32
C TYR A 545 25.80 0.05 -14.35
N TRP A 546 24.48 -0.10 -14.33
CA TRP A 546 23.79 -1.08 -15.15
C TRP A 546 23.78 -0.69 -16.62
N ASN A 547 24.03 -1.65 -17.53
CA ASN A 547 24.04 -1.46 -19.00
C ASN A 547 24.94 -0.33 -19.50
N ALA A 548 26.02 -0.04 -18.79
CA ALA A 548 26.87 1.13 -19.05
C ALA A 548 28.25 0.77 -19.60
N ALA A 549 28.46 -0.47 -20.07
CA ALA A 549 29.79 -0.90 -20.53
C ALA A 549 30.33 -0.03 -21.70
N GLU A 550 29.45 0.46 -22.56
CA GLU A 550 29.82 1.32 -23.69
C GLU A 550 30.23 2.75 -23.28
N LYS A 551 29.91 3.14 -22.02
CA LYS A 551 30.28 4.45 -21.46
C LYS A 551 31.73 4.49 -20.97
N VAL A 552 32.32 3.32 -20.68
CA VAL A 552 33.72 3.20 -20.24
C VAL A 552 34.63 3.59 -21.41
N ASP A 553 35.68 4.35 -21.14
CA ASP A 553 36.62 4.95 -22.10
C ASP A 553 36.00 6.02 -23.05
N LYS A 554 34.68 6.17 -23.05
CA LYS A 554 33.96 7.19 -23.81
C LYS A 554 33.55 8.36 -22.92
N ASP A 555 32.80 8.08 -21.85
CA ASP A 555 32.26 9.08 -20.94
C ASP A 555 33.17 9.25 -19.70
N PHE A 556 33.85 8.19 -19.27
CA PHE A 556 34.77 8.17 -18.12
C PHE A 556 35.78 7.03 -18.24
N THR A 557 36.93 7.17 -17.56
CA THR A 557 37.98 6.15 -17.49
C THR A 557 38.55 6.02 -16.06
N LEU A 558 39.47 5.08 -15.89
CA LEU A 558 40.18 4.88 -14.61
C LEU A 558 40.96 6.16 -14.21
N ASN A 559 40.89 6.50 -12.92
CA ASN A 559 41.44 7.72 -12.30
C ASN A 559 40.73 9.02 -12.59
N ASP A 560 39.68 9.05 -13.41
CA ASP A 560 38.88 10.24 -13.60
C ASP A 560 38.17 10.68 -12.30
N VAL A 561 37.97 11.99 -12.22
CA VAL A 561 37.10 12.62 -11.22
C VAL A 561 35.73 12.84 -11.86
N VAL A 562 34.69 12.36 -11.20
CA VAL A 562 33.35 12.32 -11.77
C VAL A 562 32.30 12.87 -10.82
N ASP A 563 31.24 13.43 -11.39
CA ASP A 563 29.99 13.69 -10.70
C ASP A 563 29.05 12.52 -10.95
N ALA A 564 28.46 11.96 -9.91
CA ALA A 564 27.58 10.80 -10.03
C ALA A 564 26.22 11.05 -9.42
N VAL A 565 25.17 10.66 -10.16
CA VAL A 565 23.79 10.54 -9.68
C VAL A 565 23.52 9.08 -9.38
N PHE A 566 23.09 8.79 -8.16
CA PHE A 566 23.01 7.41 -7.69
C PHE A 566 22.00 7.21 -6.57
N LYS A 567 21.64 5.94 -6.37
CA LYS A 567 21.00 5.43 -5.14
C LYS A 567 22.01 4.66 -4.31
N ILE A 568 21.74 4.53 -3.03
CA ILE A 568 22.53 3.68 -2.12
C ILE A 568 21.68 2.50 -1.72
N GLU A 569 22.16 1.32 -2.02
CA GLU A 569 21.49 0.05 -1.78
C GLU A 569 22.30 -0.84 -0.83
N ARG A 570 21.65 -1.83 -0.25
CA ARG A 570 22.26 -2.91 0.50
C ARG A 570 22.23 -4.17 -0.34
N ASN A 571 23.37 -4.58 -0.84
CA ASN A 571 23.51 -5.82 -1.59
C ASN A 571 23.85 -6.99 -0.66
N TRP A 572 23.24 -8.14 -0.91
CA TRP A 572 23.58 -9.38 -0.21
C TRP A 572 24.60 -10.18 -1.01
N PHE A 573 25.78 -10.35 -0.45
CA PHE A 573 26.82 -11.16 -1.07
C PHE A 573 27.46 -12.11 -0.06
N LYS A 574 27.45 -13.41 -0.34
CA LYS A 574 28.01 -14.47 0.52
C LYS A 574 27.52 -14.40 1.97
N GLY A 575 26.23 -14.13 2.18
CA GLY A 575 25.63 -14.08 3.52
C GLY A 575 25.84 -12.75 4.28
N ASN A 576 26.49 -11.78 3.68
CA ASN A 576 26.72 -10.46 4.27
C ASN A 576 25.97 -9.36 3.50
N GLU A 577 25.47 -8.39 4.25
CA GLU A 577 24.91 -7.16 3.69
C GLU A 577 26.06 -6.19 3.41
N ILE A 578 26.21 -5.78 2.16
CA ILE A 578 27.28 -4.89 1.69
C ILE A 578 26.67 -3.61 1.14
N PRO A 579 27.09 -2.43 1.62
CA PRO A 579 26.73 -1.16 1.03
C PRO A 579 27.19 -1.07 -0.43
N GLN A 580 26.29 -0.63 -1.32
CA GLN A 580 26.58 -0.47 -2.74
C GLN A 580 25.92 0.79 -3.30
N ILE A 581 26.63 1.53 -4.12
CA ILE A 581 26.08 2.59 -4.94
C ILE A 581 25.52 1.98 -6.23
N CYS A 582 24.27 2.29 -6.56
CA CYS A 582 23.66 2.01 -7.85
C CYS A 582 23.68 3.30 -8.68
N VAL A 583 24.62 3.40 -9.64
CA VAL A 583 24.79 4.59 -10.46
C VAL A 583 23.64 4.68 -11.48
N HIS A 584 23.00 5.83 -11.55
CA HIS A 584 22.00 6.18 -12.55
C HIS A 584 22.60 7.00 -13.69
N ASP A 585 23.45 7.96 -13.34
CA ASP A 585 24.22 8.72 -14.32
C ASP A 585 25.57 9.12 -13.76
N LEU A 586 26.54 9.34 -14.65
CA LEU A 586 27.90 9.67 -14.28
C LEU A 586 28.50 10.56 -15.35
N GLN A 587 29.07 11.69 -14.93
CA GLN A 587 29.67 12.66 -15.80
C GLN A 587 31.09 12.98 -15.32
N ARG A 588 32.06 12.99 -16.25
CA ARG A 588 33.41 13.42 -15.99
C ARG A 588 33.44 14.94 -15.77
N GLN A 589 34.23 15.38 -14.77
CA GLN A 589 34.48 16.80 -14.52
C GLN A 589 35.43 17.41 -15.57
#